data_836d065c8170f4fbb09e6a234bbe0f2b
#
_entry.id   836d065c8170f4fbb09e6a234bbe0f2b
#
_cell.length_a   1.000
_cell.length_b   1.000
_cell.length_c   1.000
_cell.angle_alpha   90.00
_cell.angle_beta   90.00
_cell.angle_gamma   90.00
#
_symmetry.space_group_name_H-M   'P 1'
#
loop_
_entity.id
_entity.type
_entity.pdbx_description
1 polymer ?
#
loop_
_entity_poly.entity_id
_entity_poly.type
_entity_poly.pdbx_seq_one_letter_code
_entity_poly.pdbx_strand_id
1 'polypeptide(L)'
;MVGWSVFALVLAAGCWIRWKIATGELLWLDELHTGWVVGGSFEQALTRSAQGNQAPLFFGLVWSAVQWLGSSELSLRLVSLLAALLAMVMAARFVWQQTKSIAAATLTLTLIAVDDNFIWYATEARPYALLHLASVVQATCFWRSLQRWRKNSSDQTAVSNHWLGTIGLLLSSWLVVYTHYTGVFLLAAEVLLLLPLLLCRYLTGNTTKEIIVTIVLFTVGCLPLLLQMNQAFGKPSDWSLVAKLNQFQAEQAVNGIRWFGIPLVAVGISTVIALFLKGRSPVVANQTVPWLNAGWVSWIAVWFLIPLLIITWLHFYGIPIALSRYLSVGLIAGPIFAGALVGISSARSRWISIPLILLASVYAHWYGQIQLGTTLPRLQLSYQVIGSITGQGQLPLLRAENWRAPIEVVNNRPDKAKWPLFLFGAVIEDANALADTDPDFQAYLQFPVQSLYAVDDTGRVVFAGPTMQQQHFDDRHLNEIVEQGGAWVLVRHRPQITQEIGNELERRIREQLGDPNAVIESNWFGNSENLVHLISIEIKQ
;
A
#
# COMPACT_ATOMS: atom_id res chain seq x y z
N MET A 1 8.52 -34.12 -0.81
CA MET A 1 7.08 -33.89 -0.56
C MET A 1 6.83 -32.91 0.59
N VAL A 2 7.35 -33.14 1.79
CA VAL A 2 7.11 -32.28 2.98
C VAL A 2 7.33 -30.79 2.74
N GLY A 3 8.41 -30.39 2.07
CA GLY A 3 8.68 -28.96 1.81
C GLY A 3 7.62 -28.25 0.95
N TRP A 4 7.05 -28.94 -0.03
CA TRP A 4 5.97 -28.38 -0.84
C TRP A 4 4.64 -28.32 -0.09
N SER A 5 4.39 -29.28 0.82
CA SER A 5 3.19 -29.22 1.68
C SER A 5 3.25 -28.04 2.65
N VAL A 6 4.41 -27.78 3.25
CA VAL A 6 4.62 -26.60 4.11
C VAL A 6 4.47 -25.31 3.29
N PHE A 7 5.02 -25.24 2.08
CA PHE A 7 4.86 -24.10 1.18
C PHE A 7 3.38 -23.82 0.88
N ALA A 8 2.62 -24.86 0.52
CA ALA A 8 1.21 -24.73 0.22
C ALA A 8 0.38 -24.29 1.44
N LEU A 9 0.70 -24.81 2.63
CA LEU A 9 0.06 -24.41 3.89
C LEU A 9 0.30 -22.94 4.22
N VAL A 10 1.55 -22.47 4.09
CA VAL A 10 1.90 -21.05 4.32
C VAL A 10 1.20 -20.15 3.31
N LEU A 11 1.15 -20.55 2.04
CA LEU A 11 0.43 -19.81 1.01
C LEU A 11 -1.06 -19.71 1.35
N ALA A 12 -1.69 -20.83 1.69
CA ALA A 12 -3.11 -20.86 2.06
C ALA A 12 -3.41 -19.99 3.29
N ALA A 13 -2.56 -20.04 4.32
CA ALA A 13 -2.69 -19.20 5.50
C ALA A 13 -2.53 -17.70 5.16
N GLY A 14 -1.54 -17.34 4.34
CA GLY A 14 -1.33 -15.98 3.89
C GLY A 14 -2.48 -15.44 3.04
N CYS A 15 -3.09 -16.28 2.18
CA CYS A 15 -4.29 -15.96 1.41
C CYS A 15 -5.47 -15.73 2.34
N TRP A 16 -5.69 -16.64 3.29
CA TRP A 16 -6.81 -16.59 4.22
C TRP A 16 -6.77 -15.35 5.13
N ILE A 17 -5.60 -15.00 5.68
CA ILE A 17 -5.40 -13.79 6.49
C ILE A 17 -5.85 -12.56 5.71
N ARG A 18 -5.34 -12.40 4.48
CA ARG A 18 -5.66 -11.26 3.62
C ARG A 18 -7.13 -11.18 3.26
N TRP A 19 -7.72 -12.32 2.94
CA TRP A 19 -9.14 -12.40 2.65
C TRP A 19 -10.01 -11.98 3.84
N LYS A 20 -9.71 -12.49 5.05
CA LYS A 20 -10.46 -12.15 6.26
C LYS A 20 -10.40 -10.65 6.58
N ILE A 21 -9.22 -10.04 6.46
CA ILE A 21 -9.06 -8.61 6.71
C ILE A 21 -9.77 -7.80 5.62
N ALA A 22 -9.57 -8.14 4.34
CA ALA A 22 -10.16 -7.38 3.24
C ALA A 22 -11.70 -7.40 3.24
N THR A 23 -12.31 -8.48 3.74
CA THR A 23 -13.78 -8.63 3.83
C THR A 23 -14.34 -8.18 5.17
N GLY A 24 -13.52 -8.04 6.21
CA GLY A 24 -13.96 -7.65 7.55
C GLY A 24 -13.77 -6.18 7.88
N GLU A 25 -12.90 -5.48 7.17
CA GLU A 25 -12.64 -4.06 7.41
C GLU A 25 -13.42 -3.15 6.46
N LEU A 26 -13.86 -2.02 7.01
CA LEU A 26 -14.47 -0.92 6.26
C LEU A 26 -13.41 -0.11 5.51
N LEU A 27 -13.82 0.65 4.50
CA LEU A 27 -12.91 1.52 3.76
C LEU A 27 -12.51 2.72 4.61
N TRP A 28 -11.25 3.11 4.50
CA TRP A 28 -10.75 4.34 5.07
C TRP A 28 -10.55 5.40 3.97
N LEU A 29 -10.19 6.62 4.38
CA LEU A 29 -10.11 7.79 3.52
C LEU A 29 -9.45 7.56 2.16
N ASP A 30 -8.24 6.99 2.15
CA ASP A 30 -7.50 6.73 0.90
C ASP A 30 -8.21 5.73 -0.02
N GLU A 31 -8.97 4.78 0.54
CA GLU A 31 -9.77 3.83 -0.23
C GLU A 31 -11.07 4.45 -0.75
N LEU A 32 -11.69 5.35 0.01
CA LEU A 32 -12.82 6.16 -0.44
C LEU A 32 -12.43 7.04 -1.62
N HIS A 33 -11.23 7.63 -1.57
CA HIS A 33 -10.67 8.34 -2.71
C HIS A 33 -10.55 7.43 -3.93
N THR A 34 -10.04 6.20 -3.76
CA THR A 34 -9.97 5.23 -4.86
C THR A 34 -11.37 4.92 -5.41
N GLY A 35 -12.37 4.72 -4.54
CA GLY A 35 -13.75 4.50 -4.93
C GLY A 35 -14.32 5.64 -5.78
N TRP A 36 -14.10 6.89 -5.35
CA TRP A 36 -14.50 8.07 -6.12
C TRP A 36 -13.78 8.15 -7.47
N VAL A 37 -12.47 7.91 -7.51
CA VAL A 37 -11.68 7.95 -8.75
C VAL A 37 -12.28 7.01 -9.78
N VAL A 38 -12.67 5.78 -9.39
CA VAL A 38 -13.18 4.75 -10.30
C VAL A 38 -14.71 4.75 -10.45
N GLY A 39 -15.42 5.62 -9.74
CA GLY A 39 -16.89 5.68 -9.72
C GLY A 39 -17.54 6.25 -10.99
N GLY A 40 -16.75 6.75 -11.95
CA GLY A 40 -17.22 7.31 -13.20
C GLY A 40 -16.85 6.50 -14.44
N SER A 41 -16.73 7.21 -15.59
CA SER A 41 -16.22 6.60 -16.82
C SER A 41 -14.72 6.27 -16.72
N PHE A 42 -14.21 5.45 -17.65
CA PHE A 42 -12.78 5.14 -17.70
C PHE A 42 -11.91 6.40 -17.87
N GLU A 43 -12.35 7.35 -18.70
CA GLU A 43 -11.67 8.61 -18.93
C GLU A 43 -11.63 9.46 -17.64
N GLN A 44 -12.76 9.53 -16.92
CA GLN A 44 -12.82 10.19 -15.61
C GLN A 44 -11.88 9.52 -14.59
N ALA A 45 -11.80 8.19 -14.56
CA ALA A 45 -10.89 7.48 -13.68
C ALA A 45 -9.43 7.85 -13.95
N LEU A 46 -9.02 7.95 -15.22
CA LEU A 46 -7.68 8.39 -15.59
C LEU A 46 -7.42 9.85 -15.21
N THR A 47 -8.37 10.74 -15.45
CA THR A 47 -8.27 12.17 -15.12
C THR A 47 -8.17 12.39 -13.61
N ARG A 48 -9.06 11.76 -12.84
CA ARG A 48 -9.07 11.86 -11.37
C ARG A 48 -7.82 11.26 -10.73
N SER A 49 -7.30 10.15 -11.28
CA SER A 49 -6.01 9.60 -10.81
C SER A 49 -4.86 10.59 -11.03
N ALA A 50 -4.86 11.30 -12.16
CA ALA A 50 -3.88 12.33 -12.46
C ALA A 50 -3.99 13.54 -11.51
N GLN A 51 -5.21 13.98 -11.21
CA GLN A 51 -5.47 15.06 -10.24
C GLN A 51 -4.96 14.71 -8.84
N GLY A 52 -5.10 13.43 -8.44
CA GLY A 52 -4.56 12.89 -7.19
C GLY A 52 -3.07 12.59 -7.22
N ASN A 53 -2.33 13.01 -8.26
CA ASN A 53 -0.90 12.73 -8.45
C ASN A 53 -0.57 11.22 -8.36
N GLN A 54 -1.38 10.39 -9.00
CA GLN A 54 -1.25 8.93 -8.95
C GLN A 54 -1.12 8.34 -10.37
N ALA A 55 -0.32 7.29 -10.49
CA ALA A 55 -0.13 6.60 -11.75
C ALA A 55 -1.40 5.83 -12.16
N PRO A 56 -1.74 5.75 -13.46
CA PRO A 56 -3.09 5.39 -13.92
C PRO A 56 -3.39 3.89 -13.91
N LEU A 57 -2.39 3.00 -13.94
CA LEU A 57 -2.61 1.58 -14.20
C LEU A 57 -3.46 0.91 -13.12
N PHE A 58 -3.16 1.18 -11.85
CA PHE A 58 -3.90 0.61 -10.74
C PHE A 58 -5.39 0.98 -10.82
N PHE A 59 -5.68 2.26 -11.04
CA PHE A 59 -7.06 2.76 -11.13
C PHE A 59 -7.81 2.21 -12.33
N GLY A 60 -7.15 2.06 -13.48
CA GLY A 60 -7.74 1.40 -14.64
C GLY A 60 -8.14 -0.06 -14.37
N LEU A 61 -7.29 -0.80 -13.63
CA LEU A 61 -7.60 -2.17 -13.23
C LEU A 61 -8.74 -2.23 -12.19
N VAL A 62 -8.74 -1.34 -11.19
CA VAL A 62 -9.83 -1.26 -10.19
C VAL A 62 -11.13 -0.83 -10.87
N TRP A 63 -11.09 0.15 -11.77
CA TRP A 63 -12.26 0.55 -12.56
C TRP A 63 -12.86 -0.67 -13.28
N SER A 64 -12.02 -1.45 -13.97
CA SER A 64 -12.47 -2.67 -14.65
C SER A 64 -13.10 -3.67 -13.67
N ALA A 65 -12.50 -3.88 -12.49
CA ALA A 65 -13.06 -4.77 -11.47
C ALA A 65 -14.44 -4.29 -10.99
N VAL A 66 -14.61 -2.98 -10.76
CA VAL A 66 -15.88 -2.38 -10.33
C VAL A 66 -16.94 -2.48 -11.42
N GLN A 67 -16.59 -2.29 -12.70
CA GLN A 67 -17.55 -2.46 -13.81
C GLN A 67 -18.10 -3.91 -13.91
N TRP A 68 -17.28 -4.90 -13.58
CA TRP A 68 -17.66 -6.30 -13.70
C TRP A 68 -18.38 -6.85 -12.46
N LEU A 69 -18.01 -6.38 -11.26
CA LEU A 69 -18.46 -6.96 -9.98
C LEU A 69 -19.37 -6.02 -9.19
N GLY A 70 -19.60 -4.80 -9.69
CA GLY A 70 -20.29 -3.75 -8.95
C GLY A 70 -19.40 -3.04 -7.95
N SER A 71 -19.88 -1.89 -7.46
CA SER A 71 -19.17 -1.08 -6.45
C SER A 71 -19.36 -1.72 -5.08
N SER A 72 -18.28 -2.22 -4.51
CA SER A 72 -18.22 -2.78 -3.15
C SER A 72 -16.82 -2.67 -2.58
N GLU A 73 -16.69 -2.77 -1.27
CA GLU A 73 -15.39 -2.76 -0.60
C GLU A 73 -14.45 -3.83 -1.13
N LEU A 74 -15.00 -5.02 -1.41
CA LEU A 74 -14.21 -6.13 -1.94
C LEU A 74 -13.79 -5.91 -3.39
N SER A 75 -14.67 -5.39 -4.25
CA SER A 75 -14.32 -5.11 -5.65
C SER A 75 -13.23 -4.04 -5.78
N LEU A 76 -13.24 -3.03 -4.90
CA LEU A 76 -12.20 -2.01 -4.82
C LEU A 76 -10.83 -2.62 -4.41
N ARG A 77 -10.82 -3.59 -3.49
CA ARG A 77 -9.61 -4.25 -2.96
C ARG A 77 -9.12 -5.42 -3.81
N LEU A 78 -9.93 -5.92 -4.74
CA LEU A 78 -9.65 -7.16 -5.48
C LEU A 78 -8.30 -7.12 -6.21
N VAL A 79 -7.98 -5.99 -6.86
CA VAL A 79 -6.71 -5.83 -7.59
C VAL A 79 -5.52 -5.92 -6.64
N SER A 80 -5.59 -5.29 -5.47
CA SER A 80 -4.55 -5.35 -4.44
C SER A 80 -4.38 -6.77 -3.88
N LEU A 81 -5.49 -7.46 -3.60
CA LEU A 81 -5.48 -8.84 -3.10
C LEU A 81 -4.81 -9.78 -4.10
N LEU A 82 -5.27 -9.78 -5.35
CA LEU A 82 -4.71 -10.65 -6.40
C LEU A 82 -3.23 -10.33 -6.65
N ALA A 83 -2.87 -9.05 -6.71
CA ALA A 83 -1.49 -8.63 -6.87
C ALA A 83 -0.59 -9.11 -5.72
N ALA A 84 -1.06 -9.02 -4.47
CA ALA A 84 -0.32 -9.49 -3.31
C ALA A 84 -0.10 -11.01 -3.34
N LEU A 85 -1.13 -11.79 -3.69
CA LEU A 85 -1.02 -13.25 -3.81
C LEU A 85 -0.02 -13.65 -4.89
N LEU A 86 -0.09 -13.00 -6.05
CA LEU A 86 0.86 -13.21 -7.13
C LEU A 86 2.28 -12.78 -6.74
N ALA A 87 2.44 -11.65 -6.04
CA ALA A 87 3.74 -11.18 -5.55
C ALA A 87 4.38 -12.19 -4.59
N MET A 88 3.60 -12.78 -3.64
CA MET A 88 4.07 -13.82 -2.73
C MET A 88 4.62 -15.02 -3.50
N VAL A 89 3.86 -15.53 -4.48
CA VAL A 89 4.26 -16.69 -5.29
C VAL A 89 5.47 -16.36 -6.16
N MET A 90 5.48 -15.19 -6.81
CA MET A 90 6.57 -14.78 -7.69
C MET A 90 7.88 -14.52 -6.95
N ALA A 91 7.84 -13.90 -5.76
CA ALA A 91 9.00 -13.70 -4.91
C ALA A 91 9.62 -15.04 -4.46
N ALA A 92 8.78 -15.95 -3.95
CA ALA A 92 9.22 -17.29 -3.56
C ALA A 92 9.77 -18.08 -4.76
N ARG A 93 9.09 -18.00 -5.93
CA ARG A 93 9.55 -18.63 -7.19
C ARG A 93 10.90 -18.06 -7.65
N PHE A 94 11.10 -16.76 -7.54
CA PHE A 94 12.36 -16.11 -7.89
C PHE A 94 13.51 -16.67 -7.05
N VAL A 95 13.35 -16.74 -5.71
CA VAL A 95 14.34 -17.34 -4.80
C VAL A 95 14.57 -18.82 -5.13
N TRP A 96 13.49 -19.59 -5.34
CA TRP A 96 13.62 -21.00 -5.70
C TRP A 96 14.38 -21.23 -7.03
N GLN A 97 14.11 -20.41 -8.04
CA GLN A 97 14.80 -20.50 -9.33
C GLN A 97 16.31 -20.28 -9.21
N GLN A 98 16.73 -19.35 -8.32
CA GLN A 98 18.16 -19.04 -8.13
C GLN A 98 18.86 -20.04 -7.21
N THR A 99 18.17 -20.55 -6.19
CA THR A 99 18.80 -21.36 -5.12
C THR A 99 18.49 -22.86 -5.23
N LYS A 100 17.45 -23.24 -5.97
CA LYS A 100 16.86 -24.60 -6.00
C LYS A 100 16.45 -25.12 -4.62
N SER A 101 16.29 -24.23 -3.63
CA SER A 101 15.93 -24.55 -2.25
C SER A 101 14.46 -24.21 -1.96
N ILE A 102 13.64 -25.24 -1.77
CA ILE A 102 12.24 -25.06 -1.35
C ILE A 102 12.16 -24.40 0.04
N ALA A 103 13.08 -24.72 0.95
CA ALA A 103 13.12 -24.13 2.29
C ALA A 103 13.38 -22.61 2.23
N ALA A 104 14.28 -22.15 1.36
CA ALA A 104 14.53 -20.73 1.13
C ALA A 104 13.32 -20.02 0.52
N ALA A 105 12.67 -20.65 -0.46
CA ALA A 105 11.44 -20.13 -1.05
C ALA A 105 10.28 -20.06 -0.04
N THR A 106 10.15 -21.09 0.80
CA THR A 106 9.14 -21.12 1.88
C THR A 106 9.41 -20.04 2.92
N LEU A 107 10.68 -19.81 3.30
CA LEU A 107 11.03 -18.70 4.19
C LEU A 107 10.61 -17.35 3.60
N THR A 108 10.96 -17.08 2.33
CA THR A 108 10.54 -15.84 1.65
C THR A 108 9.03 -15.69 1.68
N LEU A 109 8.30 -16.76 1.34
CA LEU A 109 6.84 -16.78 1.36
C LEU A 109 6.31 -16.49 2.77
N THR A 110 6.86 -17.16 3.80
CA THR A 110 6.44 -16.98 5.20
C THR A 110 6.63 -15.53 5.66
N LEU A 111 7.80 -14.94 5.39
CA LEU A 111 8.10 -13.57 5.77
C LEU A 111 7.13 -12.57 5.13
N ILE A 112 6.76 -12.76 3.85
CA ILE A 112 5.74 -11.91 3.20
C ILE A 112 4.33 -12.22 3.73
N ALA A 113 4.03 -13.48 4.00
CA ALA A 113 2.70 -13.91 4.43
C ALA A 113 2.27 -13.32 5.77
N VAL A 114 3.21 -13.21 6.72
CA VAL A 114 2.94 -12.81 8.12
C VAL A 114 3.33 -11.36 8.43
N ASP A 115 4.01 -10.66 7.54
CA ASP A 115 4.43 -9.28 7.77
C ASP A 115 3.27 -8.31 7.61
N ASP A 116 3.09 -7.44 8.59
CA ASP A 116 1.98 -6.52 8.68
C ASP A 116 1.95 -5.49 7.54
N ASN A 117 3.11 -5.02 7.05
CA ASN A 117 3.15 -4.09 5.92
C ASN A 117 2.62 -4.76 4.64
N PHE A 118 3.04 -6.01 4.38
CA PHE A 118 2.55 -6.75 3.21
C PHE A 118 1.08 -7.15 3.35
N ILE A 119 0.60 -7.42 4.57
CA ILE A 119 -0.82 -7.66 4.84
C ILE A 119 -1.60 -6.36 4.63
N TRP A 120 -1.14 -5.25 5.20
CA TRP A 120 -1.76 -3.94 5.06
C TRP A 120 -1.95 -3.53 3.60
N TYR A 121 -0.85 -3.55 2.82
CA TYR A 121 -0.91 -3.16 1.41
C TYR A 121 -1.72 -4.14 0.54
N ALA A 122 -1.81 -5.40 0.92
CA ALA A 122 -2.62 -6.38 0.22
C ALA A 122 -4.13 -6.15 0.41
N THR A 123 -4.52 -5.63 1.56
CA THR A 123 -5.92 -5.46 1.99
C THR A 123 -6.42 -4.02 1.84
N GLU A 124 -5.65 -3.18 1.20
CA GLU A 124 -5.94 -1.77 0.93
C GLU A 124 -6.20 -1.56 -0.58
N ALA A 125 -7.25 -0.81 -0.92
CA ALA A 125 -7.54 -0.44 -2.30
C ALA A 125 -6.56 0.66 -2.81
N ARG A 126 -5.25 0.35 -2.80
CA ARG A 126 -4.16 1.25 -3.18
C ARG A 126 -3.09 0.52 -4.01
N PRO A 127 -2.26 1.21 -4.79
CA PRO A 127 -1.36 0.58 -5.77
C PRO A 127 -0.20 -0.23 -5.18
N TYR A 128 0.04 -0.20 -3.86
CA TYR A 128 1.27 -0.73 -3.24
C TYR A 128 1.46 -2.24 -3.42
N ALA A 129 0.40 -3.04 -3.31
CA ALA A 129 0.50 -4.48 -3.56
C ALA A 129 0.79 -4.79 -5.04
N LEU A 130 0.20 -4.03 -5.96
CA LEU A 130 0.50 -4.14 -7.38
C LEU A 130 1.94 -3.71 -7.67
N LEU A 131 2.45 -2.69 -6.96
CA LEU A 131 3.84 -2.27 -7.05
C LEU A 131 4.81 -3.35 -6.56
N HIS A 132 4.48 -4.09 -5.49
CA HIS A 132 5.27 -5.25 -5.06
C HIS A 132 5.35 -6.31 -6.17
N LEU A 133 4.21 -6.67 -6.77
CA LEU A 133 4.18 -7.63 -7.87
C LEU A 133 5.01 -7.13 -9.06
N ALA A 134 4.76 -5.90 -9.50
CA ALA A 134 5.46 -5.28 -10.61
C ALA A 134 6.98 -5.25 -10.37
N SER A 135 7.41 -4.92 -9.14
CA SER A 135 8.82 -4.88 -8.75
C SER A 135 9.49 -6.25 -8.82
N VAL A 136 8.81 -7.32 -8.36
CA VAL A 136 9.34 -8.69 -8.46
C VAL A 136 9.41 -9.17 -9.90
N VAL A 137 8.41 -8.82 -10.73
CA VAL A 137 8.40 -9.14 -12.17
C VAL A 137 9.56 -8.43 -12.85
N GLN A 138 9.70 -7.12 -12.62
CA GLN A 138 10.80 -6.30 -13.17
C GLN A 138 12.16 -6.87 -12.76
N ALA A 139 12.37 -7.09 -11.46
CA ALA A 139 13.59 -7.66 -10.93
C ALA A 139 13.94 -9.02 -11.58
N THR A 140 12.93 -9.85 -11.81
CA THR A 140 13.10 -11.14 -12.49
C THR A 140 13.51 -10.96 -13.97
N CYS A 141 12.85 -10.04 -14.68
CA CYS A 141 13.16 -9.75 -16.09
C CYS A 141 14.55 -9.13 -16.23
N PHE A 142 14.89 -8.16 -15.37
CA PHE A 142 16.21 -7.52 -15.36
C PHE A 142 17.32 -8.54 -15.08
N TRP A 143 17.17 -9.37 -14.03
CA TRP A 143 18.18 -10.39 -13.69
C TRP A 143 18.41 -11.40 -14.82
N ARG A 144 17.32 -11.86 -15.46
CA ARG A 144 17.41 -12.74 -16.64
C ARG A 144 18.10 -12.06 -17.81
N SER A 145 17.79 -10.80 -18.06
CA SER A 145 18.44 -10.02 -19.12
C SER A 145 19.93 -9.85 -18.83
N LEU A 146 20.29 -9.53 -17.58
CA LEU A 146 21.68 -9.41 -17.17
C LEU A 146 22.47 -10.73 -17.34
N GLN A 147 21.87 -11.87 -16.95
CA GLN A 147 22.47 -13.19 -17.18
C GLN A 147 22.68 -13.48 -18.67
N ARG A 148 21.71 -13.12 -19.52
CA ARG A 148 21.80 -13.28 -20.97
C ARG A 148 22.90 -12.39 -21.55
N TRP A 149 22.94 -11.14 -21.21
CA TRP A 149 23.95 -10.19 -21.69
C TRP A 149 25.38 -10.62 -21.34
N ARG A 150 25.59 -11.26 -20.20
CA ARG A 150 26.89 -11.83 -19.81
C ARG A 150 27.25 -13.10 -20.58
N LYS A 151 26.28 -13.94 -20.98
CA LYS A 151 26.55 -15.19 -21.73
C LYS A 151 26.87 -14.96 -23.21
N ASN A 152 26.28 -13.94 -23.81
CA ASN A 152 26.46 -13.64 -25.24
C ASN A 152 27.90 -13.26 -25.65
N SER A 153 28.80 -13.09 -24.68
CA SER A 153 30.21 -12.89 -24.96
C SER A 153 30.94 -14.17 -25.44
N SER A 154 30.32 -15.35 -25.31
CA SER A 154 30.97 -16.63 -25.60
C SER A 154 30.25 -17.57 -26.59
N ASP A 155 28.98 -17.30 -26.95
CA ASP A 155 28.18 -18.25 -27.73
C ASP A 155 27.29 -17.57 -28.78
N GLN A 156 27.67 -17.66 -30.05
CA GLN A 156 26.96 -17.00 -31.16
C GLN A 156 25.67 -17.70 -31.62
N THR A 157 25.35 -18.90 -31.06
CA THR A 157 24.26 -19.74 -31.55
C THR A 157 22.88 -19.49 -30.92
N ALA A 158 22.78 -18.63 -29.92
CA ALA A 158 21.55 -18.40 -29.14
C ALA A 158 20.68 -17.23 -29.64
N VAL A 159 20.64 -16.95 -30.93
CA VAL A 159 20.02 -15.73 -31.54
C VAL A 159 18.49 -15.68 -31.45
N SER A 160 17.80 -16.82 -31.29
CA SER A 160 16.34 -16.85 -31.53
C SER A 160 15.44 -16.27 -30.45
N ASN A 161 15.90 -16.03 -29.21
CA ASN A 161 15.04 -15.57 -28.10
C ASN A 161 15.41 -14.20 -27.49
N HIS A 162 16.25 -13.44 -28.16
CA HIS A 162 16.72 -12.13 -27.65
C HIS A 162 15.59 -11.14 -27.44
N TRP A 163 14.70 -11.00 -28.40
CA TRP A 163 13.62 -10.01 -28.38
C TRP A 163 12.58 -10.24 -27.29
N LEU A 164 12.24 -11.49 -26.99
CA LEU A 164 11.26 -11.79 -25.94
C LEU A 164 11.73 -11.32 -24.56
N GLY A 165 13.02 -11.49 -24.26
CA GLY A 165 13.57 -11.01 -23.01
C GLY A 165 13.63 -9.48 -22.93
N THR A 166 13.95 -8.80 -24.02
CA THR A 166 13.98 -7.34 -24.11
C THR A 166 12.58 -6.75 -24.01
N ILE A 167 11.61 -7.35 -24.72
CA ILE A 167 10.20 -6.98 -24.60
C ILE A 167 9.72 -7.18 -23.16
N GLY A 168 10.04 -8.31 -22.52
CA GLY A 168 9.69 -8.58 -21.14
C GLY A 168 10.27 -7.55 -20.16
N LEU A 169 11.53 -7.14 -20.37
CA LEU A 169 12.16 -6.09 -19.58
C LEU A 169 11.48 -4.74 -19.79
N LEU A 170 11.18 -4.36 -21.02
CA LEU A 170 10.52 -3.11 -21.34
C LEU A 170 9.10 -3.05 -20.76
N LEU A 171 8.30 -4.09 -20.98
CA LEU A 171 6.92 -4.16 -20.47
C LEU A 171 6.89 -4.14 -18.94
N SER A 172 7.82 -4.85 -18.27
CA SER A 172 7.88 -4.86 -16.81
C SER A 172 8.38 -3.52 -16.26
N SER A 173 9.27 -2.80 -16.97
CA SER A 173 9.67 -1.44 -16.62
C SER A 173 8.49 -0.46 -16.67
N TRP A 174 7.69 -0.51 -17.71
CA TRP A 174 6.45 0.28 -17.79
C TRP A 174 5.45 -0.14 -16.72
N LEU A 175 5.26 -1.43 -16.49
CA LEU A 175 4.36 -1.94 -15.44
C LEU A 175 4.68 -1.31 -14.09
N VAL A 176 5.95 -1.24 -13.69
CA VAL A 176 6.39 -0.67 -12.42
C VAL A 176 6.05 0.83 -12.33
N VAL A 177 6.40 1.62 -13.36
CA VAL A 177 6.24 3.09 -13.32
C VAL A 177 4.78 3.50 -13.51
N TYR A 178 4.02 2.80 -14.37
CA TYR A 178 2.59 3.04 -14.56
C TYR A 178 1.74 2.56 -13.39
N THR A 179 2.29 1.71 -12.51
CA THR A 179 1.65 1.34 -11.24
C THR A 179 1.85 2.42 -10.19
N HIS A 180 3.07 2.96 -10.06
CA HIS A 180 3.40 3.99 -9.07
C HIS A 180 4.69 4.72 -9.47
N TYR A 181 4.71 6.05 -9.35
CA TYR A 181 5.87 6.87 -9.77
C TYR A 181 7.18 6.49 -9.06
N THR A 182 7.13 6.03 -7.79
CA THR A 182 8.32 5.56 -7.08
C THR A 182 8.94 4.30 -7.70
N GLY A 183 8.26 3.66 -8.65
CA GLY A 183 8.81 2.59 -9.46
C GLY A 183 10.09 2.98 -10.20
N VAL A 184 10.25 4.25 -10.52
CA VAL A 184 11.48 4.77 -11.15
C VAL A 184 12.73 4.55 -10.26
N PHE A 185 12.57 4.44 -8.94
CA PHE A 185 13.71 4.23 -8.02
C PHE A 185 14.30 2.82 -8.15
N LEU A 186 13.47 1.81 -8.47
CA LEU A 186 13.97 0.48 -8.82
C LEU A 186 14.78 0.52 -10.12
N LEU A 187 14.25 1.21 -11.14
CA LEU A 187 14.95 1.33 -12.42
C LEU A 187 16.27 2.12 -12.27
N ALA A 188 16.31 3.11 -11.40
CA ALA A 188 17.55 3.81 -11.05
C ALA A 188 18.57 2.86 -10.42
N ALA A 189 18.15 1.96 -9.54
CA ALA A 189 19.03 0.93 -8.96
C ALA A 189 19.60 -0.01 -10.06
N GLU A 190 18.78 -0.37 -11.04
CA GLU A 190 19.20 -1.21 -12.18
C GLU A 190 20.21 -0.48 -13.08
N VAL A 191 19.98 0.79 -13.38
CA VAL A 191 20.91 1.62 -14.15
C VAL A 191 22.24 1.78 -13.42
N LEU A 192 22.21 2.03 -12.11
CA LEU A 192 23.42 2.13 -11.30
C LEU A 192 24.22 0.82 -11.28
N LEU A 193 23.56 -0.33 -11.36
CA LEU A 193 24.24 -1.62 -11.50
C LEU A 193 24.83 -1.83 -12.89
N LEU A 194 24.12 -1.37 -13.95
CA LEU A 194 24.59 -1.52 -15.33
C LEU A 194 25.74 -0.59 -15.67
N LEU A 195 25.80 0.60 -15.07
CA LEU A 195 26.78 1.61 -15.39
C LEU A 195 28.24 1.12 -15.29
N PRO A 196 28.68 0.46 -14.20
CA PRO A 196 30.03 -0.10 -14.12
C PRO A 196 30.30 -1.16 -15.19
N LEU A 197 29.30 -1.99 -15.51
CA LEU A 197 29.43 -3.04 -16.53
C LEU A 197 29.60 -2.46 -17.93
N LEU A 198 28.93 -1.34 -18.22
CA LEU A 198 29.09 -0.60 -19.47
C LEU A 198 30.44 0.11 -19.54
N LEU A 199 30.82 0.83 -18.49
CA LEU A 199 32.07 1.59 -18.44
C LEU A 199 33.32 0.69 -18.52
N CYS A 200 33.29 -0.45 -17.86
CA CYS A 200 34.38 -1.44 -17.89
C CYS A 200 34.36 -2.30 -19.16
N ARG A 201 33.47 -2.05 -20.11
CA ARG A 201 33.32 -2.79 -21.37
C ARG A 201 33.12 -4.31 -21.18
N TYR A 202 32.50 -4.72 -20.08
CA TYR A 202 32.11 -6.12 -19.86
C TYR A 202 30.98 -6.59 -20.77
N LEU A 203 30.29 -5.67 -21.46
CA LEU A 203 29.19 -5.95 -22.36
C LEU A 203 29.64 -5.78 -23.82
N THR A 204 29.15 -6.64 -24.70
CA THR A 204 29.43 -6.56 -26.13
C THR A 204 28.76 -5.34 -26.78
N GLY A 205 29.25 -4.90 -27.93
CA GLY A 205 28.67 -3.77 -28.67
C GLY A 205 27.17 -3.99 -29.03
N ASN A 206 26.77 -5.22 -29.33
CA ASN A 206 25.36 -5.54 -29.61
C ASN A 206 24.49 -5.44 -28.36
N THR A 207 24.98 -5.90 -27.20
CA THR A 207 24.29 -5.74 -25.91
C THR A 207 24.14 -4.27 -25.54
N THR A 208 25.17 -3.45 -25.78
CA THR A 208 25.10 -2.02 -25.54
C THR A 208 24.01 -1.35 -26.38
N LYS A 209 23.91 -1.71 -27.68
CA LYS A 209 22.83 -1.22 -28.55
C LYS A 209 21.44 -1.65 -28.05
N GLU A 210 21.28 -2.91 -27.64
CA GLU A 210 20.01 -3.41 -27.08
C GLU A 210 19.60 -2.60 -25.84
N ILE A 211 20.52 -2.32 -24.91
CA ILE A 211 20.27 -1.52 -23.72
C ILE A 211 19.85 -0.10 -24.09
N ILE A 212 20.57 0.55 -25.02
CA ILE A 212 20.24 1.91 -25.48
C ILE A 212 18.84 1.94 -26.09
N VAL A 213 18.51 1.01 -26.99
CA VAL A 213 17.19 0.91 -27.60
C VAL A 213 16.11 0.71 -26.55
N THR A 214 16.34 -0.14 -25.56
CA THR A 214 15.40 -0.38 -24.44
C THR A 214 15.16 0.90 -23.65
N ILE A 215 16.21 1.65 -23.32
CA ILE A 215 16.11 2.92 -22.59
C ILE A 215 15.33 3.96 -23.41
N VAL A 216 15.62 4.08 -24.72
CA VAL A 216 14.91 5.02 -25.59
C VAL A 216 13.43 4.67 -25.68
N LEU A 217 13.08 3.40 -25.94
CA LEU A 217 11.69 2.96 -26.00
C LEU A 217 10.97 3.13 -24.67
N PHE A 218 11.65 2.83 -23.55
CA PHE A 218 11.13 3.07 -22.21
C PHE A 218 10.80 4.56 -22.01
N THR A 219 11.75 5.45 -22.32
CA THR A 219 11.58 6.90 -22.16
C THR A 219 10.42 7.42 -23.02
N VAL A 220 10.33 7.01 -24.27
CA VAL A 220 9.21 7.37 -25.16
C VAL A 220 7.87 6.90 -24.59
N GLY A 221 7.79 5.65 -24.11
CA GLY A 221 6.57 5.13 -23.50
C GLY A 221 6.21 5.77 -22.15
N CYS A 222 7.15 6.48 -21.49
CA CYS A 222 6.88 7.24 -20.27
C CYS A 222 6.48 8.70 -20.53
N LEU A 223 6.51 9.20 -21.76
CA LEU A 223 6.13 10.59 -22.06
C LEU A 223 4.75 10.98 -21.53
N PRO A 224 3.68 10.16 -21.65
CA PRO A 224 2.38 10.49 -21.08
C PRO A 224 2.43 10.70 -19.55
N LEU A 225 3.18 9.84 -18.84
CA LEU A 225 3.36 9.99 -17.39
C LEU A 225 4.14 11.23 -17.02
N LEU A 226 5.18 11.57 -17.76
CA LEU A 226 5.98 12.79 -17.52
C LEU A 226 5.13 14.05 -17.71
N LEU A 227 4.26 14.09 -18.72
CA LEU A 227 3.31 15.18 -18.93
C LEU A 227 2.31 15.28 -17.78
N GLN A 228 1.79 14.15 -17.31
CA GLN A 228 0.89 14.09 -16.15
C GLN A 228 1.58 14.59 -14.88
N MET A 229 2.79 14.12 -14.59
CA MET A 229 3.57 14.54 -13.41
C MET A 229 3.88 16.04 -13.42
N ASN A 230 4.18 16.62 -14.59
CA ASN A 230 4.47 18.06 -14.67
C ASN A 230 3.26 18.93 -14.26
N GLN A 231 2.03 18.48 -14.52
CA GLN A 231 0.81 19.16 -14.05
C GLN A 231 0.65 19.07 -12.53
N ALA A 232 1.13 17.97 -11.91
CA ALA A 232 1.03 17.73 -10.48
C ALA A 232 2.08 18.49 -9.65
N PHE A 233 3.30 18.65 -10.16
CA PHE A 233 4.39 19.36 -9.46
C PHE A 233 4.14 20.86 -9.28
N GLY A 234 3.22 21.45 -10.02
CA GLY A 234 2.83 22.86 -9.87
C GLY A 234 1.90 23.16 -8.70
N LYS A 235 1.37 22.14 -8.01
CA LYS A 235 0.46 22.31 -6.88
C LYS A 235 1.22 22.28 -5.56
N PRO A 236 1.05 23.27 -4.64
CA PRO A 236 1.59 23.17 -3.29
C PRO A 236 1.02 21.92 -2.63
N SER A 237 1.86 21.03 -2.15
CA SER A 237 1.41 19.84 -1.44
C SER A 237 1.59 20.06 0.06
N ASP A 238 0.51 20.02 0.84
CA ASP A 238 0.58 20.01 2.32
C ASP A 238 1.12 18.71 2.92
N TRP A 239 1.61 17.82 2.07
CA TRP A 239 2.31 16.60 2.48
C TRP A 239 3.52 16.84 3.38
N SER A 240 4.07 18.08 3.39
CA SER A 240 5.13 18.49 4.31
C SER A 240 4.74 18.31 5.78
N LEU A 241 3.45 18.42 6.12
CA LEU A 241 2.94 18.26 7.49
C LEU A 241 2.88 16.78 7.92
N VAL A 242 2.77 15.85 6.97
CA VAL A 242 2.64 14.40 7.23
C VAL A 242 3.97 13.68 7.17
N ALA A 243 4.90 14.15 6.33
CA ALA A 243 6.20 13.49 6.13
C ALA A 243 7.19 13.87 7.25
N LYS A 244 7.37 12.97 8.22
CA LYS A 244 8.34 13.12 9.32
C LYS A 244 9.60 12.32 9.03
N LEU A 245 10.67 12.99 8.57
CA LEU A 245 11.92 12.34 8.19
C LEU A 245 12.51 11.46 9.30
N ASN A 246 12.55 11.95 10.54
CA ASN A 246 13.11 11.20 11.67
C ASN A 246 12.34 9.90 11.93
N GLN A 247 11.00 9.94 11.85
CA GLN A 247 10.16 8.74 11.98
C GLN A 247 10.41 7.78 10.82
N PHE A 248 10.42 8.28 9.58
CA PHE A 248 10.74 7.49 8.40
C PHE A 248 12.09 6.80 8.53
N GLN A 249 13.15 7.53 8.91
CA GLN A 249 14.49 6.98 9.08
C GLN A 249 14.53 5.91 10.17
N ALA A 250 13.87 6.12 11.30
CA ALA A 250 13.77 5.14 12.39
C ALA A 250 13.04 3.86 11.93
N GLU A 251 11.92 3.97 11.24
CA GLU A 251 11.20 2.83 10.67
C GLU A 251 12.07 2.06 9.66
N GLN A 252 12.80 2.78 8.79
CA GLN A 252 13.66 2.13 7.79
C GLN A 252 14.92 1.52 8.41
N ALA A 253 15.45 2.07 9.51
CA ALA A 253 16.51 1.42 10.28
C ALA A 253 16.06 0.08 10.85
N VAL A 254 14.86 0.01 11.44
CA VAL A 254 14.26 -1.25 11.92
C VAL A 254 14.05 -2.23 10.77
N ASN A 255 13.52 -1.78 9.63
CA ASN A 255 13.36 -2.61 8.43
C ASN A 255 14.73 -3.11 7.91
N GLY A 256 15.76 -2.25 7.90
CA GLY A 256 17.12 -2.63 7.51
C GLY A 256 17.72 -3.70 8.42
N ILE A 257 17.58 -3.54 9.73
CA ILE A 257 18.01 -4.56 10.71
C ILE A 257 17.25 -5.87 10.48
N ARG A 258 15.95 -5.80 10.36
CA ARG A 258 15.08 -6.97 10.21
C ARG A 258 15.35 -7.74 8.93
N TRP A 259 15.42 -7.05 7.79
CA TRP A 259 15.49 -7.67 6.48
C TRP A 259 16.91 -8.02 6.02
N PHE A 260 17.92 -7.32 6.51
CA PHE A 260 19.30 -7.51 6.10
C PHE A 260 20.20 -7.90 7.26
N GLY A 261 20.17 -7.19 8.38
CA GLY A 261 21.02 -7.46 9.54
C GLY A 261 20.77 -8.84 10.15
N ILE A 262 19.53 -9.13 10.52
CA ILE A 262 19.15 -10.42 11.13
C ILE A 262 19.50 -11.62 10.22
N PRO A 263 19.13 -11.65 8.92
CA PRO A 263 19.49 -12.75 8.05
C PRO A 263 21.00 -12.94 7.89
N LEU A 264 21.78 -11.86 7.78
CA LEU A 264 23.24 -11.93 7.70
C LEU A 264 23.84 -12.55 8.96
N VAL A 265 23.45 -12.07 10.13
CA VAL A 265 23.95 -12.57 11.43
C VAL A 265 23.50 -14.03 11.64
N ALA A 266 22.23 -14.35 11.39
CA ALA A 266 21.71 -15.71 11.55
C ALA A 266 22.42 -16.73 10.64
N VAL A 267 22.64 -16.40 9.37
CA VAL A 267 23.38 -17.26 8.43
C VAL A 267 24.86 -17.35 8.82
N GLY A 268 25.46 -16.24 9.27
CA GLY A 268 26.84 -16.25 9.78
C GLY A 268 27.01 -17.18 10.98
N ILE A 269 26.22 -17.00 12.03
CA ILE A 269 26.24 -17.85 13.24
C ILE A 269 25.98 -19.31 12.88
N SER A 270 24.94 -19.59 12.11
CA SER A 270 24.57 -20.95 11.73
C SER A 270 25.63 -21.63 10.87
N THR A 271 26.37 -20.88 10.06
CA THR A 271 27.49 -21.39 9.28
C THR A 271 28.66 -21.78 10.20
N VAL A 272 29.00 -20.93 11.17
CA VAL A 272 30.03 -21.22 12.17
C VAL A 272 29.65 -22.48 12.97
N ILE A 273 28.44 -22.57 13.51
CA ILE A 273 27.95 -23.74 14.22
C ILE A 273 28.02 -25.00 13.34
N ALA A 274 27.57 -24.92 12.09
CA ALA A 274 27.60 -26.04 11.16
C ALA A 274 29.03 -26.52 10.87
N LEU A 275 30.02 -25.63 10.86
CA LEU A 275 31.45 -25.99 10.72
C LEU A 275 31.96 -26.71 11.97
N PHE A 276 31.63 -26.24 13.17
CA PHE A 276 32.01 -26.91 14.42
C PHE A 276 31.39 -28.32 14.54
N LEU A 277 30.12 -28.47 14.17
CA LEU A 277 29.42 -29.76 14.22
C LEU A 277 29.88 -30.76 13.14
N LYS A 278 30.62 -30.31 12.12
CA LYS A 278 31.06 -31.17 11.01
C LYS A 278 32.19 -32.10 11.40
N GLY A 279 32.88 -31.84 12.51
CA GLY A 279 34.10 -32.59 12.88
C GLY A 279 35.18 -32.50 11.78
N ARG A 280 36.35 -33.04 12.00
CA ARG A 280 37.48 -33.03 11.06
C ARG A 280 37.30 -33.95 9.82
N SER A 281 36.11 -34.01 9.23
CA SER A 281 35.95 -34.69 7.94
C SER A 281 36.62 -33.88 6.84
N PRO A 282 37.49 -34.50 5.99
CA PRO A 282 38.17 -33.73 4.95
C PRO A 282 37.16 -33.07 4.05
N VAL A 283 37.33 -31.77 3.86
CA VAL A 283 36.58 -30.99 2.90
C VAL A 283 36.82 -31.59 1.53
N VAL A 284 35.80 -32.19 0.94
CA VAL A 284 35.81 -32.47 -0.50
C VAL A 284 35.81 -31.10 -1.19
N ALA A 285 36.98 -30.68 -1.63
CA ALA A 285 37.32 -29.37 -2.19
C ALA A 285 36.68 -29.10 -3.57
N ASN A 286 35.61 -29.80 -3.96
CA ASN A 286 35.00 -29.70 -5.29
C ASN A 286 33.61 -29.04 -5.35
N GLN A 287 33.21 -28.35 -4.29
CA GLN A 287 32.12 -27.36 -4.46
C GLN A 287 32.78 -26.01 -4.70
N THR A 288 32.98 -25.65 -5.96
CA THR A 288 33.15 -24.27 -6.38
C THR A 288 32.02 -23.48 -5.73
N VAL A 289 32.33 -22.74 -4.66
CA VAL A 289 31.42 -21.75 -4.11
C VAL A 289 31.26 -20.74 -5.23
N PRO A 290 30.09 -20.68 -5.89
CA PRO A 290 29.98 -19.85 -7.06
C PRO A 290 29.94 -18.40 -6.58
N TRP A 291 31.04 -17.69 -6.65
CA TRP A 291 31.09 -16.21 -6.51
C TRP A 291 30.09 -15.53 -7.45
N LEU A 292 29.66 -16.22 -8.51
CA LEU A 292 28.57 -15.86 -9.39
C LEU A 292 27.20 -15.77 -8.70
N ASN A 293 26.97 -16.54 -7.63
CA ASN A 293 25.71 -16.52 -6.88
C ASN A 293 25.68 -15.37 -5.84
N ALA A 294 26.81 -14.76 -5.51
CA ALA A 294 26.84 -13.60 -4.61
C ALA A 294 26.32 -12.30 -5.30
N GLY A 295 26.50 -12.18 -6.61
CA GLY A 295 26.14 -10.95 -7.33
C GLY A 295 24.63 -10.64 -7.33
N TRP A 296 23.76 -11.65 -7.40
CA TRP A 296 22.31 -11.42 -7.35
C TRP A 296 21.82 -11.07 -5.94
N VAL A 297 22.46 -11.62 -4.92
CA VAL A 297 22.16 -11.27 -3.51
C VAL A 297 22.54 -9.82 -3.24
N SER A 298 23.73 -9.40 -3.71
CA SER A 298 24.16 -7.99 -3.61
C SER A 298 23.22 -7.05 -4.36
N TRP A 299 22.73 -7.46 -5.54
CA TRP A 299 21.76 -6.67 -6.28
C TRP A 299 20.44 -6.51 -5.54
N ILE A 300 19.93 -7.55 -4.86
CA ILE A 300 18.72 -7.42 -4.04
C ILE A 300 18.92 -6.39 -2.91
N ALA A 301 20.11 -6.35 -2.30
CA ALA A 301 20.42 -5.32 -1.30
C ALA A 301 20.43 -3.90 -1.92
N VAL A 302 21.01 -3.74 -3.11
CA VAL A 302 20.99 -2.47 -3.86
C VAL A 302 19.57 -2.06 -4.22
N TRP A 303 18.72 -3.01 -4.61
CA TRP A 303 17.30 -2.75 -4.89
C TRP A 303 16.55 -2.13 -3.70
N PHE A 304 16.86 -2.53 -2.46
CA PHE A 304 16.30 -1.90 -1.26
C PHE A 304 16.96 -0.54 -0.95
N LEU A 305 18.29 -0.50 -1.00
CA LEU A 305 19.07 0.66 -0.53
C LEU A 305 18.90 1.90 -1.42
N ILE A 306 18.85 1.73 -2.74
CA ILE A 306 18.78 2.88 -3.66
C ILE A 306 17.46 3.66 -3.52
N PRO A 307 16.26 3.05 -3.50
CA PRO A 307 15.03 3.77 -3.20
C PRO A 307 15.07 4.51 -1.86
N LEU A 308 15.61 3.87 -0.81
CA LEU A 308 15.77 4.49 0.50
C LEU A 308 16.65 5.74 0.44
N LEU A 309 17.80 5.66 -0.23
CA LEU A 309 18.73 6.78 -0.38
C LEU A 309 18.10 7.91 -1.21
N ILE A 310 17.40 7.58 -2.30
CA ILE A 310 16.73 8.59 -3.15
C ILE A 310 15.63 9.30 -2.36
N ILE A 311 14.75 8.58 -1.64
CA ILE A 311 13.68 9.18 -0.85
C ILE A 311 14.27 10.10 0.23
N THR A 312 15.31 9.64 0.95
CA THR A 312 15.98 10.43 1.98
C THR A 312 16.61 11.68 1.38
N TRP A 313 17.30 11.55 0.26
CA TRP A 313 17.95 12.65 -0.45
C TRP A 313 16.94 13.70 -0.94
N LEU A 314 15.85 13.28 -1.61
CA LEU A 314 14.80 14.17 -2.08
C LEU A 314 14.13 14.94 -0.93
N HIS A 315 13.92 14.28 0.21
CA HIS A 315 13.36 14.93 1.38
C HIS A 315 14.27 16.06 1.92
N PHE A 316 15.60 15.85 1.93
CA PHE A 316 16.56 16.90 2.29
C PHE A 316 16.55 18.08 1.33
N TYR A 317 16.17 17.88 0.08
CA TYR A 317 16.05 18.95 -0.92
C TYR A 317 14.67 19.63 -0.94
N GLY A 318 13.86 19.42 0.12
CA GLY A 318 12.58 20.09 0.29
C GLY A 318 11.41 19.41 -0.43
N ILE A 319 11.58 18.18 -0.96
CA ILE A 319 10.49 17.38 -1.51
C ILE A 319 10.02 16.41 -0.41
N PRO A 320 8.88 16.66 0.27
CA PRO A 320 8.48 15.94 1.48
C PRO A 320 7.88 14.56 1.17
N ILE A 321 8.68 13.64 0.64
CA ILE A 321 8.26 12.27 0.24
C ILE A 321 8.74 11.17 1.19
N ALA A 322 9.26 11.51 2.38
CA ALA A 322 9.74 10.52 3.36
C ALA A 322 8.58 9.82 4.07
N LEU A 323 7.85 9.00 3.33
CA LEU A 323 6.76 8.15 3.81
C LEU A 323 7.09 6.69 3.53
N SER A 324 6.84 5.80 4.51
CA SER A 324 7.16 4.36 4.39
C SER A 324 6.46 3.70 3.21
N ARG A 325 5.26 4.15 2.84
CA ARG A 325 4.53 3.66 1.66
C ARG A 325 5.26 3.91 0.33
N TYR A 326 6.10 4.94 0.24
CA TYR A 326 6.87 5.24 -0.98
C TYR A 326 8.10 4.35 -1.14
N LEU A 327 8.56 3.69 -0.06
CA LEU A 327 9.58 2.66 -0.12
C LEU A 327 9.04 1.30 -0.55
N SER A 328 7.73 1.13 -0.75
CA SER A 328 7.10 -0.16 -1.11
C SER A 328 7.78 -0.83 -2.31
N VAL A 329 8.29 -0.05 -3.27
CA VAL A 329 9.06 -0.57 -4.42
C VAL A 329 10.30 -1.37 -4.00
N GLY A 330 10.95 -1.01 -2.90
CA GLY A 330 12.13 -1.68 -2.34
C GLY A 330 11.81 -2.68 -1.24
N LEU A 331 10.68 -2.54 -0.55
CA LEU A 331 10.39 -3.31 0.66
C LEU A 331 10.36 -4.83 0.41
N ILE A 332 9.81 -5.26 -0.74
CA ILE A 332 9.73 -6.69 -1.11
C ILE A 332 11.10 -7.34 -1.32
N ALA A 333 12.15 -6.55 -1.56
CA ALA A 333 13.52 -7.05 -1.66
C ALA A 333 14.01 -7.68 -0.35
N GLY A 334 13.53 -7.22 0.80
CA GLY A 334 13.94 -7.72 2.12
C GLY A 334 13.67 -9.22 2.33
N PRO A 335 12.43 -9.70 2.26
CA PRO A 335 12.12 -11.13 2.34
C PRO A 335 12.84 -11.97 1.27
N ILE A 336 12.99 -11.43 0.05
CA ILE A 336 13.74 -12.08 -1.02
C ILE A 336 15.22 -12.22 -0.64
N PHE A 337 15.82 -11.18 -0.06
CA PHE A 337 17.20 -11.20 0.41
C PHE A 337 17.42 -12.26 1.51
N ALA A 338 16.54 -12.32 2.50
CA ALA A 338 16.59 -13.31 3.57
C ALA A 338 16.55 -14.75 3.02
N GLY A 339 15.59 -15.02 2.13
CA GLY A 339 15.49 -16.30 1.44
C GLY A 339 16.73 -16.61 0.58
N ALA A 340 17.27 -15.60 -0.10
CA ALA A 340 18.46 -15.71 -0.93
C ALA A 340 19.68 -16.16 -0.11
N LEU A 341 19.96 -15.49 1.00
CA LEU A 341 21.06 -15.83 1.91
C LEU A 341 20.95 -17.27 2.44
N VAL A 342 19.76 -17.63 2.90
CA VAL A 342 19.48 -18.99 3.36
C VAL A 342 19.65 -19.99 2.21
N GLY A 343 19.21 -19.64 1.02
CA GLY A 343 19.30 -20.50 -0.15
C GLY A 343 20.72 -20.83 -0.60
N ILE A 344 21.67 -19.90 -0.46
CA ILE A 344 23.09 -20.13 -0.78
C ILE A 344 23.86 -20.80 0.35
N SER A 345 23.31 -20.89 1.56
CA SER A 345 23.94 -21.53 2.71
C SER A 345 23.88 -23.07 2.64
N SER A 346 24.70 -23.77 3.45
CA SER A 346 24.67 -25.21 3.53
C SER A 346 23.34 -25.76 4.08
N ALA A 347 22.98 -27.00 3.75
CA ALA A 347 21.75 -27.63 4.24
C ALA A 347 21.65 -27.62 5.78
N ARG A 348 22.75 -27.86 6.50
CA ARG A 348 22.78 -27.81 7.97
C ARG A 348 22.58 -26.39 8.50
N SER A 349 23.23 -25.40 7.90
CA SER A 349 23.09 -23.99 8.26
C SER A 349 21.64 -23.51 8.07
N ARG A 350 20.93 -23.97 7.04
CA ARG A 350 19.52 -23.63 6.79
C ARG A 350 18.60 -24.01 7.94
N TRP A 351 18.78 -25.21 8.52
CA TRP A 351 17.96 -25.70 9.64
C TRP A 351 18.12 -24.86 10.91
N ILE A 352 19.25 -24.18 11.07
CA ILE A 352 19.51 -23.29 12.21
C ILE A 352 19.09 -21.86 11.87
N SER A 353 19.44 -21.37 10.67
CA SER A 353 19.20 -19.98 10.29
C SER A 353 17.71 -19.65 10.11
N ILE A 354 16.89 -20.58 9.59
CA ILE A 354 15.45 -20.31 9.36
C ILE A 354 14.72 -19.98 10.67
N PRO A 355 14.77 -20.83 11.73
CA PRO A 355 14.14 -20.49 13.01
C PRO A 355 14.70 -19.21 13.63
N LEU A 356 16.01 -18.99 13.55
CA LEU A 356 16.64 -17.77 14.06
C LEU A 356 16.12 -16.51 13.36
N ILE A 357 16.02 -16.54 12.02
CA ILE A 357 15.48 -15.41 11.24
C ILE A 357 14.03 -15.15 11.61
N LEU A 358 13.20 -16.19 11.69
CA LEU A 358 11.79 -16.04 12.02
C LEU A 358 11.60 -15.45 13.42
N LEU A 359 12.24 -16.02 14.44
CA LEU A 359 12.14 -15.56 15.83
C LEU A 359 12.70 -14.15 16.00
N ALA A 360 13.88 -13.88 15.44
CA ALA A 360 14.51 -12.57 15.55
C ALA A 360 13.75 -11.49 14.75
N SER A 361 13.14 -11.84 13.61
CA SER A 361 12.31 -10.92 12.84
C SER A 361 11.03 -10.54 13.59
N VAL A 362 10.37 -11.51 14.25
CA VAL A 362 9.21 -11.26 15.12
C VAL A 362 9.62 -10.37 16.29
N TYR A 363 10.73 -10.70 16.96
CA TYR A 363 11.22 -9.91 18.10
C TYR A 363 11.59 -8.47 17.70
N ALA A 364 12.34 -8.30 16.61
CA ALA A 364 12.75 -6.98 16.13
C ALA A 364 11.57 -6.11 15.72
N HIS A 365 10.55 -6.73 15.11
CA HIS A 365 9.32 -6.04 14.76
C HIS A 365 8.56 -5.58 16.02
N TRP A 366 8.38 -6.47 16.98
CA TRP A 366 7.70 -6.17 18.25
C TRP A 366 8.45 -5.11 19.06
N TYR A 367 9.78 -5.28 19.24
CA TYR A 367 10.62 -4.34 19.99
C TYR A 367 10.69 -2.96 19.32
N GLY A 368 10.83 -2.91 17.99
CA GLY A 368 10.88 -1.66 17.24
C GLY A 368 9.61 -0.84 17.38
N GLN A 369 8.46 -1.47 17.46
CA GLN A 369 7.18 -0.78 17.67
C GLN A 369 7.08 -0.17 19.08
N ILE A 370 7.53 -0.88 20.13
CA ILE A 370 7.54 -0.36 21.50
C ILE A 370 8.46 0.87 21.61
N GLN A 371 9.66 0.81 21.04
CA GLN A 371 10.66 1.87 21.20
C GLN A 371 10.36 3.12 20.34
N LEU A 372 9.75 2.95 19.18
CA LEU A 372 9.45 4.08 18.31
C LEU A 372 8.18 4.83 18.69
N GLY A 373 7.47 4.38 19.76
CA GLY A 373 6.20 5.00 20.19
C GLY A 373 5.14 5.01 19.09
N THR A 374 5.40 4.29 18.00
CA THR A 374 4.43 4.07 16.94
C THR A 374 3.46 3.04 17.47
N THR A 375 2.47 3.48 18.20
CA THR A 375 1.23 2.74 18.46
C THR A 375 0.48 2.51 17.14
N LEU A 376 1.21 2.10 16.10
CA LEU A 376 0.55 1.64 14.90
C LEU A 376 -0.13 0.32 15.30
N PRO A 377 -1.46 0.24 15.17
CA PRO A 377 -2.23 -0.96 15.50
C PRO A 377 -1.81 -2.20 14.68
N ARG A 378 -0.76 -2.09 13.89
CA ARG A 378 -0.29 -3.02 12.87
C ARG A 378 0.26 -4.35 13.38
N LEU A 379 0.80 -4.40 14.62
CA LEU A 379 1.21 -5.69 15.22
C LEU A 379 0.04 -6.51 15.75
N GLN A 380 -1.07 -5.85 15.96
CA GLN A 380 -2.26 -6.56 16.40
C GLN A 380 -2.86 -7.39 15.25
N LEU A 381 -2.54 -7.14 13.96
CA LEU A 381 -3.12 -7.84 12.83
C LEU A 381 -2.96 -9.36 12.89
N SER A 382 -1.75 -9.84 13.06
CA SER A 382 -1.52 -11.30 13.16
C SER A 382 -2.07 -11.88 14.47
N TYR A 383 -1.94 -11.16 15.59
CA TYR A 383 -2.52 -11.57 16.88
C TYR A 383 -4.04 -11.55 16.87
N GLN A 384 -4.64 -10.57 16.24
CA GLN A 384 -6.09 -10.39 16.21
C GLN A 384 -6.75 -11.32 15.21
N VAL A 385 -6.11 -11.63 14.09
CA VAL A 385 -6.56 -12.71 13.18
C VAL A 385 -6.51 -14.05 13.91
N ILE A 386 -5.46 -14.34 14.69
CA ILE A 386 -5.38 -15.54 15.50
C ILE A 386 -6.45 -15.51 16.61
N GLY A 387 -6.68 -14.38 17.27
CA GLY A 387 -7.74 -14.19 18.26
C GLY A 387 -9.15 -14.37 17.69
N SER A 388 -9.40 -13.95 16.45
CA SER A 388 -10.68 -14.17 15.76
C SER A 388 -10.92 -15.64 15.39
N ILE A 389 -9.85 -16.43 15.16
CA ILE A 389 -9.95 -17.89 14.94
C ILE A 389 -10.39 -18.60 16.22
N THR A 390 -9.90 -18.14 17.36
CA THR A 390 -10.20 -18.73 18.67
C THR A 390 -11.55 -18.27 19.25
N GLY A 391 -12.32 -17.47 18.53
CA GLY A 391 -13.65 -17.01 18.95
C GLY A 391 -13.62 -15.88 20.00
N GLN A 392 -12.48 -15.29 20.28
CA GLN A 392 -12.30 -14.29 21.34
C GLN A 392 -12.38 -12.82 20.84
N GLY A 393 -13.06 -12.51 19.76
CA GLY A 393 -13.27 -11.11 19.40
C GLY A 393 -13.62 -10.85 17.94
N GLN A 394 -14.24 -9.71 17.70
CA GLN A 394 -14.38 -9.15 16.35
C GLN A 394 -12.99 -8.70 15.87
N LEU A 395 -12.72 -8.83 14.56
CA LEU A 395 -11.55 -8.18 13.96
C LEU A 395 -11.61 -6.69 14.31
N PRO A 396 -10.59 -6.11 14.92
CA PRO A 396 -10.61 -4.69 15.20
C PRO A 396 -10.64 -3.94 13.88
N LEU A 397 -11.40 -2.88 13.84
CA LEU A 397 -11.41 -1.92 12.73
C LEU A 397 -10.07 -1.18 12.72
N LEU A 398 -9.09 -1.70 12.00
CA LEU A 398 -7.72 -1.17 12.00
C LEU A 398 -7.62 0.19 11.31
N ARG A 399 -8.48 0.43 10.34
CA ARG A 399 -8.52 1.66 9.53
C ARG A 399 -9.61 2.61 9.93
N ALA A 400 -10.59 2.13 10.64
CA ALA A 400 -11.51 2.80 11.55
C ALA A 400 -12.39 3.94 11.03
N GLU A 401 -12.64 4.08 9.75
CA GLU A 401 -13.71 4.97 9.28
C GLU A 401 -14.98 4.18 9.04
N ASN A 402 -15.91 4.22 10.00
CA ASN A 402 -17.17 3.49 9.87
C ASN A 402 -18.27 4.40 9.30
N TRP A 403 -18.29 4.55 8.00
CA TRP A 403 -19.35 5.26 7.27
C TRP A 403 -20.63 4.43 7.09
N ARG A 404 -20.51 3.10 7.07
CA ARG A 404 -21.64 2.20 6.85
C ARG A 404 -22.67 2.29 7.96
N ALA A 405 -22.23 2.14 9.22
CA ALA A 405 -23.16 2.06 10.35
C ALA A 405 -24.01 3.34 10.54
N PRO A 406 -23.49 4.57 10.49
CA PRO A 406 -24.34 5.75 10.58
C PRO A 406 -25.34 5.87 9.41
N ILE A 407 -24.96 5.48 8.19
CA ILE A 407 -25.86 5.49 7.04
C ILE A 407 -26.97 4.43 7.19
N GLU A 408 -26.66 3.24 7.71
CA GLU A 408 -27.66 2.23 8.06
C GLU A 408 -28.64 2.74 9.13
N VAL A 409 -28.17 3.51 10.13
CA VAL A 409 -29.06 4.15 11.12
C VAL A 409 -30.00 5.13 10.44
N VAL A 410 -29.52 5.96 9.52
CA VAL A 410 -30.33 6.94 8.76
C VAL A 410 -31.38 6.24 7.90
N ASN A 411 -30.98 5.18 7.18
CA ASN A 411 -31.88 4.42 6.29
C ASN A 411 -32.93 3.60 7.06
N ASN A 412 -32.61 3.11 8.25
CA ASN A 412 -33.53 2.34 9.09
C ASN A 412 -34.54 3.21 9.88
N ARG A 413 -34.64 4.50 9.58
CA ARG A 413 -35.58 5.43 10.23
C ARG A 413 -36.54 6.05 9.20
N PRO A 414 -37.52 5.28 8.70
CA PRO A 414 -38.48 5.75 7.71
C PRO A 414 -39.36 6.91 8.22
N ASP A 415 -39.56 6.99 9.53
CA ASP A 415 -40.23 8.11 10.21
C ASP A 415 -39.49 9.46 10.02
N LYS A 416 -38.20 9.43 9.72
CA LYS A 416 -37.32 10.58 9.51
C LYS A 416 -36.78 10.64 8.08
N ALA A 417 -37.44 9.99 7.11
CA ALA A 417 -37.00 9.90 5.72
C ALA A 417 -36.93 11.28 5.01
N LYS A 418 -37.66 12.25 5.47
CA LYS A 418 -37.66 13.62 4.91
C LYS A 418 -36.60 14.55 5.52
N TRP A 419 -35.96 14.13 6.60
CA TRP A 419 -34.96 14.94 7.25
C TRP A 419 -33.74 15.16 6.34
N PRO A 420 -33.26 16.39 6.17
CA PRO A 420 -32.01 16.64 5.46
C PRO A 420 -30.84 15.98 6.17
N LEU A 421 -29.84 15.52 5.40
CA LEU A 421 -28.59 14.98 5.90
C LEU A 421 -27.46 15.97 5.59
N PHE A 422 -27.04 16.71 6.60
CA PHE A 422 -25.90 17.62 6.48
C PHE A 422 -24.59 16.89 6.67
N LEU A 423 -23.69 17.02 5.70
CA LEU A 423 -22.37 16.42 5.75
C LEU A 423 -21.31 17.47 6.10
N PHE A 424 -20.74 17.34 7.30
CA PHE A 424 -19.57 18.11 7.72
C PHE A 424 -18.34 17.20 7.66
N GLY A 425 -17.40 17.51 6.79
CA GLY A 425 -16.24 16.66 6.65
C GLY A 425 -15.07 17.34 5.97
N ALA A 426 -13.92 17.30 6.61
CA ALA A 426 -12.65 17.54 5.96
C ALA A 426 -12.09 16.17 5.56
N VAL A 427 -12.36 15.74 4.35
CA VAL A 427 -11.82 14.48 3.81
C VAL A 427 -10.38 14.69 3.35
N ILE A 428 -10.07 15.89 2.83
CA ILE A 428 -8.72 16.38 2.53
C ILE A 428 -8.69 17.85 2.95
N GLU A 429 -7.63 18.28 3.58
CA GLU A 429 -7.50 19.61 4.19
C GLU A 429 -7.72 20.77 3.20
N ASP A 430 -7.39 20.59 1.92
CA ASP A 430 -7.61 21.59 0.85
C ASP A 430 -8.89 21.36 0.02
N ALA A 431 -9.59 20.26 0.22
CA ALA A 431 -10.78 19.93 -0.58
C ALA A 431 -11.90 20.96 -0.44
N ASN A 432 -11.92 21.67 0.68
CA ASN A 432 -12.95 22.67 0.95
C ASN A 432 -12.84 23.92 0.07
N ALA A 433 -11.63 24.39 -0.19
CA ALA A 433 -11.39 25.51 -1.09
C ALA A 433 -11.67 25.12 -2.55
N LEU A 434 -11.49 23.84 -2.90
CA LEU A 434 -11.74 23.31 -4.23
C LEU A 434 -13.21 22.93 -4.44
N ALA A 435 -13.93 22.51 -3.38
CA ALA A 435 -15.34 22.16 -3.46
C ALA A 435 -16.23 23.34 -3.90
N ASP A 436 -15.81 24.58 -3.59
CA ASP A 436 -16.52 25.77 -4.01
C ASP A 436 -16.40 26.06 -5.52
N THR A 437 -15.34 25.55 -6.15
CA THR A 437 -14.99 25.87 -7.53
C THR A 437 -15.08 24.67 -8.47
N ASP A 438 -15.09 23.45 -7.93
CA ASP A 438 -15.06 22.21 -8.69
C ASP A 438 -16.13 21.21 -8.21
N PRO A 439 -17.23 21.02 -8.98
CA PRO A 439 -18.30 20.07 -8.64
C PRO A 439 -17.82 18.62 -8.48
N ASP A 440 -16.74 18.25 -9.16
CA ASP A 440 -16.17 16.90 -9.09
C ASP A 440 -15.52 16.64 -7.71
N PHE A 441 -14.99 17.69 -7.10
CA PHE A 441 -14.46 17.64 -5.74
C PHE A 441 -15.57 17.56 -4.69
N GLN A 442 -16.69 18.24 -4.90
CA GLN A 442 -17.88 18.11 -4.05
C GLN A 442 -18.42 16.68 -4.11
N ALA A 443 -18.47 16.08 -5.30
CA ALA A 443 -18.86 14.68 -5.49
C ALA A 443 -17.91 13.70 -4.75
N TYR A 444 -16.63 14.03 -4.64
CA TYR A 444 -15.68 13.25 -3.84
C TYR A 444 -16.04 13.26 -2.35
N LEU A 445 -16.31 14.41 -1.78
CA LEU A 445 -16.65 14.55 -0.36
C LEU A 445 -17.97 13.82 0.00
N GLN A 446 -18.90 13.77 -0.93
CA GLN A 446 -20.20 13.12 -0.77
C GLN A 446 -20.17 11.63 -1.17
N PHE A 447 -19.10 11.13 -1.77
CA PHE A 447 -19.00 9.77 -2.31
C PHE A 447 -19.41 8.67 -1.31
N PRO A 448 -19.00 8.70 -0.02
CA PRO A 448 -19.39 7.65 0.94
C PRO A 448 -20.90 7.55 1.13
N VAL A 449 -21.60 8.69 1.18
CA VAL A 449 -23.02 8.78 1.50
C VAL A 449 -23.94 8.76 0.27
N GLN A 450 -23.43 9.14 -0.91
CA GLN A 450 -24.22 9.17 -2.14
C GLN A 450 -24.04 7.97 -3.04
N SER A 451 -22.86 7.34 -3.02
CA SER A 451 -22.51 6.34 -4.03
C SER A 451 -22.13 4.98 -3.47
N LEU A 452 -21.42 4.91 -2.33
CA LEU A 452 -20.90 3.64 -1.83
C LEU A 452 -21.85 2.96 -0.84
N TYR A 453 -22.21 3.67 0.22
CA TYR A 453 -23.14 3.17 1.25
C TYR A 453 -24.54 3.75 1.08
N ALA A 454 -24.74 4.59 0.14
CA ALA A 454 -25.87 5.35 -0.30
C ALA A 454 -27.03 5.47 0.71
N VAL A 455 -27.40 6.69 1.06
CA VAL A 455 -28.68 6.95 1.72
C VAL A 455 -29.80 6.68 0.73
N ASP A 456 -30.98 6.20 1.20
CA ASP A 456 -32.11 5.82 0.35
C ASP A 456 -32.60 6.97 -0.54
N ASP A 457 -32.53 8.20 -0.05
CA ASP A 457 -32.76 9.41 -0.83
C ASP A 457 -31.51 10.29 -0.82
N THR A 458 -30.71 10.22 -1.90
CA THR A 458 -29.50 11.00 -2.05
C THR A 458 -29.76 12.49 -2.27
N GLY A 459 -30.97 12.88 -2.71
CA GLY A 459 -31.36 14.26 -2.94
C GLY A 459 -31.41 15.10 -1.66
N ARG A 460 -31.52 14.44 -0.49
CA ARG A 460 -31.52 15.11 0.83
C ARG A 460 -30.13 15.36 1.42
N VAL A 461 -29.06 14.90 0.75
CA VAL A 461 -27.68 15.09 1.23
C VAL A 461 -27.20 16.49 0.87
N VAL A 462 -26.86 17.27 1.87
CA VAL A 462 -26.36 18.63 1.75
C VAL A 462 -24.94 18.69 2.27
N PHE A 463 -23.98 19.11 1.43
CA PHE A 463 -22.63 19.38 1.90
C PHE A 463 -22.61 20.72 2.68
N ALA A 464 -22.26 20.63 3.96
CA ALA A 464 -22.34 21.75 4.90
C ALA A 464 -20.96 22.35 5.26
N GLY A 465 -19.88 21.85 4.63
CA GLY A 465 -18.51 22.31 4.87
C GLY A 465 -17.81 21.59 6.03
N PRO A 466 -16.53 21.91 6.33
CA PRO A 466 -15.78 21.29 7.40
C PRO A 466 -16.12 21.84 8.80
N THR A 467 -16.60 23.09 8.87
CA THR A 467 -17.00 23.75 10.12
C THR A 467 -18.23 24.60 9.91
N MET A 468 -18.92 24.94 11.00
CA MET A 468 -20.09 25.83 10.98
C MET A 468 -19.81 27.27 10.55
N GLN A 469 -18.55 27.66 10.48
CA GLN A 469 -18.13 29.03 10.13
C GLN A 469 -18.01 29.26 8.63
N GLN A 470 -18.11 28.19 7.82
CA GLN A 470 -17.99 28.32 6.37
C GLN A 470 -19.32 28.64 5.70
N GLN A 471 -19.25 29.27 4.52
CA GLN A 471 -20.38 29.84 3.77
C GLN A 471 -21.43 28.81 3.29
N HIS A 472 -21.15 27.49 3.50
CA HIS A 472 -22.03 26.42 3.03
C HIS A 472 -23.23 26.13 3.93
N PHE A 473 -23.21 26.57 5.18
CA PHE A 473 -24.29 26.37 6.13
C PHE A 473 -24.87 27.71 6.54
N ASP A 474 -25.99 28.08 5.91
CA ASP A 474 -26.68 29.39 6.08
C ASP A 474 -28.07 29.24 6.76
N ASP A 475 -28.73 30.34 6.94
CA ASP A 475 -30.07 30.42 7.57
C ASP A 475 -31.15 29.65 6.80
N ARG A 476 -30.95 29.39 5.48
CA ARG A 476 -31.88 28.57 4.69
C ARG A 476 -31.86 27.14 5.17
N HIS A 477 -30.67 26.59 5.48
CA HIS A 477 -30.52 25.24 6.00
C HIS A 477 -31.13 25.14 7.42
N LEU A 478 -31.00 26.18 8.24
CA LEU A 478 -31.64 26.21 9.55
C LEU A 478 -33.18 26.23 9.42
N ASN A 479 -33.73 27.01 8.49
CA ASN A 479 -35.16 27.03 8.20
C ASN A 479 -35.65 25.64 7.73
N GLU A 480 -34.88 24.96 6.86
CA GLU A 480 -35.19 23.62 6.39
C GLU A 480 -35.24 22.59 7.56
N ILE A 481 -34.31 22.68 8.51
CA ILE A 481 -34.32 21.83 9.71
C ILE A 481 -35.60 22.04 10.52
N VAL A 482 -35.99 23.29 10.68
CA VAL A 482 -37.20 23.65 11.43
C VAL A 482 -38.46 23.16 10.70
N GLU A 483 -38.55 23.38 9.40
CA GLU A 483 -39.70 22.98 8.57
C GLU A 483 -39.87 21.45 8.51
N GLN A 484 -38.77 20.70 8.44
CA GLN A 484 -38.79 19.24 8.39
C GLN A 484 -38.91 18.57 9.78
N GLY A 485 -38.92 19.37 10.87
CA GLY A 485 -39.01 18.88 12.23
C GLY A 485 -37.73 18.19 12.74
N GLY A 486 -36.60 18.34 12.02
CA GLY A 486 -35.30 17.82 12.40
C GLY A 486 -34.33 17.62 11.26
N ALA A 487 -33.14 17.12 11.60
CA ALA A 487 -32.09 16.83 10.63
C ALA A 487 -31.17 15.70 11.11
N TRP A 488 -30.51 15.09 10.15
CA TRP A 488 -29.32 14.29 10.37
C TRP A 488 -28.08 15.11 10.08
N VAL A 489 -27.05 14.96 10.93
CA VAL A 489 -25.75 15.61 10.73
C VAL A 489 -24.68 14.55 10.83
N LEU A 490 -23.95 14.36 9.75
CA LEU A 490 -22.83 13.42 9.67
C LEU A 490 -21.52 14.20 9.69
N VAL A 491 -20.70 13.97 10.71
CA VAL A 491 -19.45 14.70 10.90
C VAL A 491 -18.27 13.72 10.88
N ARG A 492 -17.31 14.00 10.02
CA ARG A 492 -16.01 13.35 10.05
C ARG A 492 -14.94 14.35 10.45
N HIS A 493 -14.63 14.40 11.73
CA HIS A 493 -13.62 15.31 12.27
C HIS A 493 -13.07 14.79 13.61
N ARG A 494 -12.09 15.51 14.18
CA ARG A 494 -11.62 15.23 15.55
C ARG A 494 -12.78 15.40 16.55
N PRO A 495 -12.82 14.60 17.66
CA PRO A 495 -13.92 14.62 18.60
C PRO A 495 -14.33 16.03 19.09
N GLN A 496 -13.33 16.87 19.38
CA GLN A 496 -13.54 18.24 19.85
C GLN A 496 -14.30 19.11 18.83
N ILE A 497 -13.88 19.07 17.56
CA ILE A 497 -14.51 19.85 16.48
C ILE A 497 -15.93 19.34 16.22
N THR A 498 -16.15 18.03 16.29
CA THR A 498 -17.49 17.46 16.16
C THR A 498 -18.43 17.95 17.25
N GLN A 499 -17.94 18.01 18.49
CA GLN A 499 -18.73 18.52 19.61
C GLN A 499 -19.00 20.03 19.47
N GLU A 500 -18.04 20.80 18.96
CA GLU A 500 -18.23 22.22 18.63
C GLU A 500 -19.32 22.40 17.57
N ILE A 501 -19.32 21.60 16.51
CA ILE A 501 -20.36 21.62 15.46
C ILE A 501 -21.72 21.30 16.06
N GLY A 502 -21.83 20.25 16.87
CA GLY A 502 -23.08 19.88 17.54
C GLY A 502 -23.63 20.99 18.44
N ASN A 503 -22.78 21.56 19.29
CA ASN A 503 -23.15 22.63 20.21
C ASN A 503 -23.58 23.92 19.46
N GLU A 504 -22.88 24.28 18.41
CA GLU A 504 -23.19 25.46 17.59
C GLU A 504 -24.50 25.29 16.83
N LEU A 505 -24.77 24.11 16.27
CA LEU A 505 -26.07 23.79 15.67
C LEU A 505 -27.20 23.90 16.67
N GLU A 506 -27.03 23.32 17.87
CA GLU A 506 -28.01 23.44 18.94
C GLU A 506 -28.29 24.87 19.29
N ARG A 507 -27.25 25.67 19.49
CA ARG A 507 -27.37 27.08 19.82
C ARG A 507 -28.18 27.86 18.75
N ARG A 508 -27.81 27.72 17.46
CA ARG A 508 -28.49 28.41 16.35
C ARG A 508 -29.96 27.98 16.20
N ILE A 509 -30.23 26.67 16.33
CA ILE A 509 -31.60 26.17 16.26
C ILE A 509 -32.44 26.73 17.41
N ARG A 510 -31.92 26.77 18.64
CA ARG A 510 -32.63 27.34 19.79
C ARG A 510 -32.88 28.86 19.64
N GLU A 511 -31.90 29.58 19.10
CA GLU A 511 -32.06 31.02 18.79
C GLU A 511 -33.15 31.27 17.74
N GLN A 512 -33.23 30.41 16.71
CA GLN A 512 -34.20 30.58 15.63
C GLN A 512 -35.62 30.15 16.02
N LEU A 513 -35.76 29.12 16.85
CA LEU A 513 -37.05 28.66 17.33
C LEU A 513 -37.64 29.55 18.45
N GLY A 514 -36.81 30.36 19.12
CA GLY A 514 -37.24 31.13 20.30
C GLY A 514 -37.66 30.26 21.51
N ASP A 515 -37.47 28.94 21.43
CA ASP A 515 -37.87 27.95 22.46
C ASP A 515 -36.90 26.76 22.54
N PRO A 516 -36.61 26.23 23.76
CA PRO A 516 -35.59 25.20 24.01
C PRO A 516 -35.98 23.75 23.62
N ASN A 517 -36.83 23.52 22.63
CA ASN A 517 -37.39 22.19 22.36
C ASN A 517 -36.57 21.28 21.45
N ALA A 518 -35.38 21.70 21.00
CA ALA A 518 -34.52 20.84 20.22
C ALA A 518 -33.82 19.77 21.09
N VAL A 519 -33.96 18.50 20.72
CA VAL A 519 -33.23 17.38 21.34
C VAL A 519 -32.11 16.96 20.38
N ILE A 520 -30.90 16.97 20.87
CA ILE A 520 -29.71 16.55 20.12
C ILE A 520 -29.17 15.27 20.72
N GLU A 521 -29.08 14.23 19.89
CA GLU A 521 -28.44 12.97 20.25
C GLU A 521 -27.22 12.74 19.35
N SER A 522 -26.10 12.33 19.94
CA SER A 522 -24.85 12.08 19.24
C SER A 522 -24.43 10.62 19.37
N ASN A 523 -24.21 9.94 18.25
CA ASN A 523 -23.75 8.57 18.16
C ASN A 523 -22.40 8.51 17.43
N TRP A 524 -21.46 7.75 18.02
CA TRP A 524 -20.09 7.68 17.55
C TRP A 524 -19.78 6.33 16.92
N PHE A 525 -19.18 6.33 15.73
CA PHE A 525 -18.86 5.13 14.96
C PHE A 525 -17.39 5.14 14.55
N GLY A 526 -16.65 4.09 14.83
CA GLY A 526 -15.24 3.97 14.51
C GLY A 526 -14.35 3.76 15.74
N ASN A 527 -13.06 4.06 15.63
CA ASN A 527 -12.11 3.98 16.72
C ASN A 527 -11.71 5.38 17.25
N SER A 528 -10.88 5.43 18.30
CA SER A 528 -10.48 6.68 18.96
C SER A 528 -9.73 7.69 18.06
N GLU A 529 -9.24 7.29 16.89
CA GLU A 529 -8.42 8.14 16.02
C GLU A 529 -9.19 8.64 14.80
N ASN A 530 -10.14 7.83 14.28
CA ASN A 530 -10.90 8.11 13.06
C ASN A 530 -12.37 7.82 13.30
N LEU A 531 -13.11 8.80 13.73
CA LEU A 531 -14.51 8.69 14.09
C LEU A 531 -15.40 9.33 13.04
N VAL A 532 -16.48 8.64 12.70
CA VAL A 532 -17.62 9.21 12.00
C VAL A 532 -18.74 9.38 13.02
N HIS A 533 -19.26 10.58 13.13
CA HIS A 533 -20.27 10.95 14.12
C HIS A 533 -21.59 11.18 13.41
N LEU A 534 -22.64 10.56 13.90
CA LEU A 534 -24.01 10.85 13.50
C LEU A 534 -24.68 11.62 14.63
N ILE A 535 -25.14 12.82 14.33
CA ILE A 535 -25.92 13.64 15.21
C ILE A 535 -27.36 13.65 14.66
N SER A 536 -28.34 13.37 15.49
CA SER A 536 -29.76 13.59 15.18
C SER A 536 -30.24 14.81 15.91
N ILE A 537 -30.91 15.70 15.20
CA ILE A 537 -31.54 16.90 15.75
C ILE A 537 -33.05 16.71 15.57
N GLU A 538 -33.77 16.62 16.65
CA GLU A 538 -35.23 16.48 16.64
C GLU A 538 -35.88 17.70 17.29
N ILE A 539 -36.77 18.35 16.55
CA ILE A 539 -37.53 19.51 17.02
C ILE A 539 -38.88 18.98 17.51
N LYS A 540 -39.08 18.93 18.82
CA LYS A 540 -40.38 18.58 19.41
C LYS A 540 -41.32 19.74 19.23
N GLN A 541 -42.34 19.57 18.38
CA GLN A 541 -43.43 20.47 18.21
C GLN A 541 -44.32 20.53 19.44
#